data_cb4f66e90f65f6012a1f6afaea3d694e
#
_entry.id   cb4f66e90f65f6012a1f6afaea3d694e
#
_cell.length_a   1.000
_cell.length_b   1.000
_cell.length_c   1.000
_cell.angle_alpha   90.00
_cell.angle_beta   90.00
_cell.angle_gamma   90.00
#
_symmetry.space_group_name_H-M   'P 1'
#
loop_
_entity.id
_entity.type
_entity.pdbx_description
1 polymer ?
#
loop_
_entity_poly.entity_id
_entity_poly.type
_entity_poly.pdbx_seq_one_letter_code
_entity_poly.pdbx_strand_id
1 'polypeptide(L)'
;MACATRWVAAIATLLLSGCAVGPDFVPPAAPDVHGYTPGPLAPRTATADTPGGQAQRFVRNLDLPGQWWTLFHSQGLNALVERALAANPDLQAAQAALRVARENVRAQQGALLPSVDATFSALRNLPPIGGPIDNDTVAPTFNLFTTQLNVSYTPDVFGGTRRSIEALVAQEEQQRFLLEATYLTLTSNLAGAAVQEASLRGQIAATERIIKIERELLDLLRNQRTAGQIAESDVVVQEAALAQVEQTLPPLQKQLAQQRDLLAALAGGFPSDRLSARFELASLRLPRDLPVSLPAKLVEQRPDVRAAQANLHAAGALIGVAIANRLPNITLTAAAGSTAPAIDQLFASGSEFWAITGTVTQPIFHGGTLFHRELAAKATFDQAKAQYRSTVITAFQNVADALHAIHSDAVALQKAVASEHAAGRSLDIARRRMELGDINYLGLFIAQQTYQQAVLALALAKAARYADTVALFQALGGGWWNRADVEPEKPVTIGDFFQ
;
A
#
# COMPACT_ATOMS: atom_id res chain seq x y z
N MET A 1 34.13 8.59 -54.41
CA MET A 1 34.01 7.98 -53.07
C MET A 1 33.60 8.99 -51.96
N ALA A 2 34.08 10.22 -51.94
CA ALA A 2 33.80 11.21 -50.86
C ALA A 2 32.34 11.72 -50.79
N CYS A 3 31.54 11.60 -51.86
CA CYS A 3 30.12 12.04 -51.87
C CYS A 3 29.17 11.00 -51.23
N ALA A 4 29.45 9.70 -51.43
CA ALA A 4 28.65 8.62 -50.88
C ALA A 4 28.77 8.52 -49.32
N THR A 5 29.97 8.76 -48.80
CA THR A 5 30.19 8.78 -47.33
C THR A 5 29.49 9.95 -46.62
N ARG A 6 29.34 11.10 -47.25
CA ARG A 6 28.59 12.25 -46.72
C ARG A 6 27.08 12.00 -46.67
N TRP A 7 26.53 11.30 -47.64
CA TRP A 7 25.10 10.93 -47.66
C TRP A 7 24.80 9.84 -46.65
N VAL A 8 25.67 8.86 -46.45
CA VAL A 8 25.54 7.82 -45.41
C VAL A 8 25.62 8.44 -44.01
N ALA A 9 26.57 9.40 -43.81
CA ALA A 9 26.66 10.11 -42.50
C ALA A 9 25.45 11.01 -42.23
N ALA A 10 24.87 11.68 -43.25
CA ALA A 10 23.69 12.51 -43.12
C ALA A 10 22.41 11.67 -42.87
N ILE A 11 22.30 10.50 -43.50
CA ILE A 11 21.19 9.55 -43.24
C ILE A 11 21.35 8.91 -41.85
N ALA A 12 22.57 8.60 -41.39
CA ALA A 12 22.80 8.09 -40.08
C ALA A 12 22.49 9.11 -38.96
N THR A 13 22.77 10.42 -39.19
CA THR A 13 22.42 11.50 -38.25
C THR A 13 20.89 11.79 -38.22
N LEU A 14 20.20 11.65 -39.31
CA LEU A 14 18.72 11.75 -39.38
C LEU A 14 18.01 10.55 -38.70
N LEU A 15 18.64 9.38 -38.68
CA LEU A 15 18.13 8.19 -38.01
C LEU A 15 18.33 8.23 -36.50
N LEU A 16 19.25 9.05 -35.96
CA LEU A 16 19.53 9.21 -34.53
C LEU A 16 18.54 10.14 -33.80
N SER A 17 17.78 10.98 -34.54
CA SER A 17 16.69 11.80 -33.97
C SER A 17 15.33 11.14 -34.08
N GLY A 18 15.24 9.81 -34.01
CA GLY A 18 14.01 9.05 -34.08
C GLY A 18 13.04 9.45 -32.97
N CYS A 19 12.04 10.28 -33.29
CA CYS A 19 10.92 10.59 -32.41
C CYS A 19 10.20 9.30 -32.03
N ALA A 20 10.11 9.00 -30.73
CA ALA A 20 9.26 7.92 -30.26
C ALA A 20 7.78 8.25 -30.59
N VAL A 21 7.08 7.32 -31.24
CA VAL A 21 5.67 7.51 -31.57
C VAL A 21 4.78 7.41 -30.33
N GLY A 22 3.61 8.03 -30.39
CA GLY A 22 2.64 8.04 -29.30
C GLY A 22 2.67 9.32 -28.47
N PRO A 23 1.75 9.48 -27.53
CA PRO A 23 1.67 10.65 -26.68
C PRO A 23 2.78 10.67 -25.64
N ASP A 24 3.33 11.86 -25.37
CA ASP A 24 4.20 12.07 -24.20
C ASP A 24 3.35 12.23 -22.95
N PHE A 25 3.84 11.69 -21.83
CA PHE A 25 3.13 11.77 -20.57
C PHE A 25 3.19 13.19 -20.00
N VAL A 26 2.01 13.74 -19.69
CA VAL A 26 1.87 14.99 -18.96
C VAL A 26 1.17 14.67 -17.63
N PRO A 27 1.80 14.92 -16.48
CA PRO A 27 1.18 14.70 -15.18
C PRO A 27 -0.15 15.46 -15.08
N PRO A 28 -1.23 14.84 -14.55
CA PRO A 28 -2.48 15.55 -14.32
C PRO A 28 -2.29 16.72 -13.38
N ALA A 29 -2.93 17.86 -13.65
CA ALA A 29 -2.92 18.99 -12.76
C ALA A 29 -3.58 18.64 -11.41
N ALA A 30 -3.05 19.20 -10.32
CA ALA A 30 -3.68 19.08 -9.00
C ALA A 30 -5.10 19.67 -9.05
N PRO A 31 -6.06 19.11 -8.27
CA PRO A 31 -7.41 19.65 -8.19
C PRO A 31 -7.42 21.10 -7.71
N ASP A 32 -8.20 21.96 -8.37
CA ASP A 32 -8.39 23.36 -7.97
C ASP A 32 -9.44 23.43 -6.84
N VAL A 33 -9.03 23.02 -5.63
CA VAL A 33 -9.85 23.06 -4.42
C VAL A 33 -9.08 23.74 -3.29
N HIS A 34 -9.77 24.59 -2.54
CA HIS A 34 -9.15 25.43 -1.51
C HIS A 34 -9.15 24.83 -0.10
N GLY A 35 -9.84 23.70 0.10
CA GLY A 35 -9.96 23.03 1.40
C GLY A 35 -10.51 21.61 1.28
N TYR A 36 -10.55 20.92 2.41
CA TYR A 36 -11.08 19.55 2.50
C TYR A 36 -12.56 19.49 2.90
N THR A 37 -13.09 20.57 3.48
CA THR A 37 -14.46 20.66 4.00
C THR A 37 -15.20 21.86 3.39
N PRO A 38 -16.56 21.83 3.29
CA PRO A 38 -17.35 22.91 2.70
C PRO A 38 -17.22 24.25 3.44
N GLY A 39 -16.89 24.20 4.74
CA GLY A 39 -16.68 25.38 5.57
C GLY A 39 -15.38 25.28 6.39
N PRO A 40 -14.89 26.40 6.95
CA PRO A 40 -13.69 26.40 7.77
C PRO A 40 -13.95 25.60 9.07
N LEU A 41 -13.07 24.65 9.38
CA LEU A 41 -13.04 24.00 10.68
C LEU A 41 -12.47 24.97 11.75
N ALA A 42 -12.93 24.81 13.00
CA ALA A 42 -12.34 25.52 14.11
C ALA A 42 -10.83 25.23 14.21
N PRO A 43 -9.97 26.22 14.44
CA PRO A 43 -8.51 26.03 14.43
C PRO A 43 -8.02 25.18 15.60
N ARG A 44 -8.87 24.92 16.60
CA ARG A 44 -8.60 24.09 17.78
C ARG A 44 -9.80 23.22 18.11
N THR A 45 -9.52 22.02 18.64
CA THR A 45 -10.56 21.14 19.17
C THR A 45 -11.01 21.55 20.56
N ALA A 46 -12.15 21.02 21.03
CA ALA A 46 -12.60 21.19 22.40
C ALA A 46 -11.59 20.59 23.41
N THR A 47 -11.61 21.08 24.65
CA THR A 47 -10.83 20.56 25.78
C THR A 47 -11.71 19.76 26.73
N ALA A 48 -11.16 18.73 27.36
CA ALA A 48 -11.78 17.99 28.44
C ALA A 48 -10.80 17.85 29.62
N ASP A 49 -11.32 17.91 30.84
CA ASP A 49 -10.50 17.77 32.06
C ASP A 49 -10.22 16.29 32.36
N THR A 50 -9.33 15.72 31.55
CA THR A 50 -8.88 14.32 31.68
C THR A 50 -7.56 14.13 30.95
N PRO A 51 -6.72 13.15 31.30
CA PRO A 51 -5.55 12.77 30.52
C PRO A 51 -5.94 12.48 29.04
N GLY A 52 -5.22 13.10 28.10
CA GLY A 52 -5.55 13.06 26.66
C GLY A 52 -6.69 14.00 26.24
N GLY A 53 -7.24 14.84 27.15
CA GLY A 53 -8.30 15.80 26.88
C GLY A 53 -7.87 17.19 26.41
N GLN A 54 -6.55 17.43 26.24
CA GLN A 54 -6.05 18.76 25.80
C GLN A 54 -6.49 19.07 24.37
N ALA A 55 -6.71 20.36 24.08
CA ALA A 55 -7.03 20.79 22.73
C ALA A 55 -5.89 20.49 21.75
N GLN A 56 -6.23 19.97 20.58
CA GLN A 56 -5.33 19.85 19.44
C GLN A 56 -5.51 21.07 18.51
N ARG A 57 -4.41 21.55 17.92
CA ARG A 57 -4.38 22.66 16.98
C ARG A 57 -4.15 22.16 15.57
N PHE A 58 -4.92 22.61 14.62
CA PHE A 58 -4.65 22.39 13.20
C PHE A 58 -3.66 23.45 12.69
N VAL A 59 -2.46 23.00 12.32
CA VAL A 59 -1.38 23.88 11.86
C VAL A 59 -1.15 23.67 10.36
N ARG A 60 -1.44 24.70 9.58
CA ARG A 60 -1.21 24.68 8.13
C ARG A 60 0.30 24.65 7.85
N ASN A 61 0.69 23.89 6.84
CA ASN A 61 2.09 23.73 6.41
C ASN A 61 3.05 23.17 7.47
N LEU A 62 2.53 22.62 8.57
CA LEU A 62 3.35 21.79 9.45
C LEU A 62 3.64 20.48 8.69
N ASP A 63 4.91 20.14 8.58
CA ASP A 63 5.32 18.92 7.92
C ASP A 63 5.22 17.71 8.86
N LEU A 64 4.91 16.54 8.29
CA LEU A 64 4.78 15.31 9.05
C LEU A 64 6.13 14.57 9.05
N PRO A 65 6.70 14.24 10.23
CA PRO A 65 7.95 13.50 10.27
C PRO A 65 7.79 12.09 9.69
N GLY A 66 8.83 11.56 9.08
CA GLY A 66 8.84 10.21 8.51
C GLY A 66 8.55 9.09 9.51
N GLN A 67 8.85 9.31 10.77
CA GLN A 67 8.51 8.43 11.90
C GLN A 67 7.40 9.04 12.75
N TRP A 68 6.26 9.33 12.13
CA TRP A 68 5.12 10.05 12.73
C TRP A 68 4.58 9.40 14.01
N TRP A 69 4.71 8.06 14.20
CA TRP A 69 4.28 7.35 15.42
C TRP A 69 5.06 7.77 16.66
N THR A 70 6.26 8.35 16.52
CA THR A 70 7.05 8.89 17.61
C THR A 70 6.38 10.08 18.30
N LEU A 71 5.45 10.75 17.62
CA LEU A 71 4.64 11.85 18.17
C LEU A 71 3.73 11.42 19.32
N PHE A 72 3.45 10.11 19.44
CA PHE A 72 2.73 9.55 20.59
C PHE A 72 3.62 9.34 21.83
N HIS A 73 4.92 9.60 21.73
CA HIS A 73 5.91 9.51 22.81
C HIS A 73 5.88 8.18 23.58
N SER A 74 5.64 7.08 22.91
CA SER A 74 5.57 5.73 23.48
C SER A 74 6.76 4.89 23.02
N GLN A 75 7.68 4.59 23.95
CA GLN A 75 8.83 3.72 23.64
C GLN A 75 8.39 2.31 23.20
N GLY A 76 7.32 1.78 23.81
CA GLY A 76 6.76 0.48 23.45
C GLY A 76 6.21 0.46 22.02
N LEU A 77 5.57 1.55 21.57
CA LEU A 77 5.09 1.69 20.19
C LEU A 77 6.27 1.81 19.21
N ASN A 78 7.27 2.63 19.53
CA ASN A 78 8.45 2.79 18.69
C ASN A 78 9.17 1.44 18.48
N ALA A 79 9.47 0.72 19.55
CA ALA A 79 10.13 -0.58 19.46
C ALA A 79 9.29 -1.63 18.71
N LEU A 80 7.96 -1.60 18.84
CA LEU A 80 7.06 -2.48 18.11
C LEU A 80 7.07 -2.19 16.60
N VAL A 81 7.02 -0.92 16.23
CA VAL A 81 7.09 -0.49 14.82
C VAL A 81 8.45 -0.85 14.22
N GLU A 82 9.55 -0.58 14.91
CA GLU A 82 10.91 -0.95 14.46
C GLU A 82 11.02 -2.46 14.22
N ARG A 83 10.52 -3.28 15.15
CA ARG A 83 10.47 -4.73 14.97
C ARG A 83 9.64 -5.13 13.75
N ALA A 84 8.46 -4.54 13.57
CA ALA A 84 7.59 -4.84 12.45
C ALA A 84 8.23 -4.48 11.11
N LEU A 85 8.85 -3.31 11.00
CA LEU A 85 9.53 -2.87 9.79
C LEU A 85 10.70 -3.79 9.40
N ALA A 86 11.35 -4.42 10.39
CA ALA A 86 12.43 -5.37 10.14
C ALA A 86 11.94 -6.78 9.77
N ALA A 87 10.78 -7.22 10.30
CA ALA A 87 10.37 -8.63 10.27
C ALA A 87 9.07 -8.91 9.51
N ASN A 88 8.27 -7.89 9.15
CA ASN A 88 6.96 -8.11 8.53
C ASN A 88 7.09 -8.70 7.11
N PRO A 89 6.45 -9.85 6.81
CA PRO A 89 6.55 -10.53 5.52
C PRO A 89 5.93 -9.73 4.37
N ASP A 90 4.85 -8.97 4.60
CA ASP A 90 4.19 -8.19 3.55
C ASP A 90 5.08 -7.05 3.08
N LEU A 91 5.83 -6.41 3.99
CA LEU A 91 6.81 -5.41 3.63
C LEU A 91 7.98 -6.00 2.85
N GLN A 92 8.46 -7.19 3.24
CA GLN A 92 9.50 -7.92 2.49
C GLN A 92 9.01 -8.32 1.10
N ALA A 93 7.75 -8.74 0.97
CA ALA A 93 7.13 -9.05 -0.32
C ALA A 93 7.05 -7.80 -1.22
N ALA A 94 6.65 -6.64 -0.68
CA ALA A 94 6.61 -5.38 -1.42
C ALA A 94 8.02 -4.94 -1.88
N GLN A 95 9.05 -5.10 -1.04
CA GLN A 95 10.44 -4.86 -1.42
C GLN A 95 10.91 -5.81 -2.54
N ALA A 96 10.51 -7.08 -2.48
CA ALA A 96 10.82 -8.04 -3.54
C ALA A 96 10.10 -7.68 -4.85
N ALA A 97 8.84 -7.24 -4.80
CA ALA A 97 8.09 -6.79 -5.98
C ALA A 97 8.76 -5.59 -6.67
N LEU A 98 9.29 -4.64 -5.90
CA LEU A 98 10.07 -3.53 -6.45
C LEU A 98 11.34 -4.03 -7.15
N ARG A 99 12.07 -5.00 -6.55
CA ARG A 99 13.25 -5.61 -7.23
C ARG A 99 12.87 -6.29 -8.54
N VAL A 100 11.75 -7.04 -8.57
CA VAL A 100 11.25 -7.66 -9.80
C VAL A 100 10.96 -6.60 -10.87
N ALA A 101 10.32 -5.49 -10.52
CA ALA A 101 10.05 -4.41 -11.47
C ALA A 101 11.35 -3.80 -12.02
N ARG A 102 12.34 -3.55 -11.18
CA ARG A 102 13.68 -3.07 -11.59
C ARG A 102 14.36 -4.01 -12.58
N GLU A 103 14.38 -5.31 -12.29
CA GLU A 103 15.00 -6.29 -13.19
C GLU A 103 14.24 -6.42 -14.52
N ASN A 104 12.90 -6.25 -14.53
CA ASN A 104 12.12 -6.20 -15.76
C ASN A 104 12.48 -4.98 -16.63
N VAL A 105 12.72 -3.81 -16.02
CA VAL A 105 13.24 -2.63 -16.74
C VAL A 105 14.58 -2.96 -17.39
N ARG A 106 15.55 -3.50 -16.62
CA ARG A 106 16.88 -3.87 -17.12
C ARG A 106 16.80 -4.91 -18.24
N ALA A 107 15.97 -5.93 -18.07
CA ALA A 107 15.75 -6.95 -19.11
C ALA A 107 15.21 -6.33 -20.41
N GLN A 108 14.24 -5.42 -20.34
CA GLN A 108 13.71 -4.75 -21.51
C GLN A 108 14.70 -3.79 -22.18
N GLN A 109 15.54 -3.16 -21.38
CA GLN A 109 16.64 -2.32 -21.88
C GLN A 109 17.61 -3.15 -22.73
N GLY A 110 17.86 -4.43 -22.36
CA GLY A 110 18.64 -5.35 -23.17
C GLY A 110 18.15 -5.52 -24.61
N ALA A 111 16.85 -5.29 -24.87
CA ALA A 111 16.28 -5.32 -26.22
C ALA A 111 16.76 -4.18 -27.15
N LEU A 112 17.46 -3.15 -26.61
CA LEU A 112 18.14 -2.12 -27.39
C LEU A 112 19.49 -2.58 -27.94
N LEU A 113 20.00 -3.73 -27.51
CA LEU A 113 21.28 -4.29 -27.89
C LEU A 113 21.10 -5.52 -28.80
N PRO A 114 22.08 -5.87 -29.64
CA PRO A 114 22.07 -7.12 -30.39
C PRO A 114 22.07 -8.34 -29.47
N SER A 115 21.30 -9.37 -29.80
CA SER A 115 21.44 -10.71 -29.21
C SER A 115 22.45 -11.54 -30.00
N VAL A 116 23.20 -12.40 -29.31
CA VAL A 116 24.16 -13.34 -29.92
C VAL A 116 23.87 -14.73 -29.36
N ASP A 117 23.51 -15.65 -30.25
CA ASP A 117 23.17 -17.02 -29.91
C ASP A 117 24.09 -18.00 -30.65
N ALA A 118 24.58 -19.03 -29.96
CA ALA A 118 25.27 -20.15 -30.58
C ALA A 118 24.31 -21.32 -30.77
N THR A 119 24.27 -21.87 -31.99
CA THR A 119 23.43 -23.03 -32.31
C THR A 119 24.26 -24.16 -32.90
N PHE A 120 23.96 -25.38 -32.48
CA PHE A 120 24.42 -26.62 -33.14
C PHE A 120 23.20 -27.41 -33.54
N SER A 121 23.16 -27.85 -34.81
CA SER A 121 22.09 -28.70 -35.31
C SER A 121 22.64 -29.91 -36.05
N ALA A 122 22.02 -31.05 -35.86
CA ALA A 122 22.30 -32.28 -36.60
C ALA A 122 20.98 -32.70 -37.29
N LEU A 123 20.98 -32.66 -38.62
CA LEU A 123 19.84 -32.98 -39.45
C LEU A 123 20.15 -34.28 -40.20
N ARG A 124 19.24 -35.25 -40.19
CA ARG A 124 19.21 -36.33 -41.13
C ARG A 124 17.92 -36.24 -41.92
N ASN A 125 18.03 -36.07 -43.23
CA ASN A 125 16.89 -35.83 -44.11
C ASN A 125 16.85 -36.83 -45.30
N LEU A 126 15.66 -37.32 -45.59
CA LEU A 126 15.33 -38.00 -46.83
C LEU A 126 14.42 -37.01 -47.60
N PRO A 127 14.92 -36.38 -48.67
CA PRO A 127 14.10 -35.46 -49.44
C PRO A 127 12.89 -36.18 -50.08
N PRO A 128 11.70 -35.52 -50.20
CA PRO A 128 10.56 -36.12 -50.89
C PRO A 128 10.87 -36.31 -52.35
N ILE A 129 10.39 -37.44 -52.92
CA ILE A 129 10.49 -37.77 -54.34
C ILE A 129 9.64 -36.72 -55.12
N GLY A 130 10.25 -35.97 -56.06
CA GLY A 130 9.51 -34.97 -56.87
C GLY A 130 10.03 -33.53 -56.73
N GLY A 131 11.25 -33.27 -56.21
CA GLY A 131 11.93 -31.97 -56.33
C GLY A 131 12.36 -31.71 -57.79
N PRO A 132 12.69 -30.43 -58.16
CA PRO A 132 12.99 -29.97 -59.53
C PRO A 132 14.33 -30.48 -60.09
N ILE A 133 14.78 -31.66 -59.74
CA ILE A 133 15.98 -32.31 -60.26
C ILE A 133 15.54 -33.45 -61.14
N ASP A 134 15.73 -33.25 -62.40
CA ASP A 134 15.43 -34.16 -63.48
C ASP A 134 16.18 -35.52 -63.29
N ASN A 135 15.49 -36.60 -63.59
CA ASN A 135 15.92 -37.99 -63.61
C ASN A 135 15.77 -38.79 -62.29
N ASP A 136 14.92 -39.75 -62.39
CA ASP A 136 14.78 -41.14 -61.83
C ASP A 136 15.70 -41.62 -60.69
N THR A 137 16.37 -40.74 -59.97
CA THR A 137 17.22 -41.06 -58.83
C THR A 137 16.57 -40.67 -57.52
N VAL A 138 16.22 -41.66 -56.71
CA VAL A 138 15.84 -41.49 -55.30
C VAL A 138 16.90 -40.64 -54.62
N ALA A 139 16.54 -39.42 -54.22
CA ALA A 139 17.48 -38.57 -53.51
C ALA A 139 17.99 -39.29 -52.25
N PRO A 140 19.34 -39.48 -52.13
CA PRO A 140 19.88 -40.22 -51.01
C PRO A 140 19.63 -39.51 -49.67
N THR A 141 19.38 -40.31 -48.62
CA THR A 141 19.38 -39.77 -47.27
C THR A 141 20.75 -39.08 -47.01
N PHE A 142 20.69 -37.81 -46.55
CA PHE A 142 21.93 -37.10 -46.18
C PHE A 142 21.88 -36.62 -44.76
N ASN A 143 23.05 -36.46 -44.15
CA ASN A 143 23.22 -35.79 -42.90
C ASN A 143 23.73 -34.39 -43.12
N LEU A 144 23.36 -33.47 -42.25
CA LEU A 144 23.90 -32.11 -42.23
C LEU A 144 24.13 -31.71 -40.79
N PHE A 145 25.37 -31.41 -40.47
CA PHE A 145 25.77 -30.87 -39.20
C PHE A 145 26.11 -29.39 -39.40
N THR A 146 25.48 -28.53 -38.58
CA THR A 146 25.71 -27.09 -38.66
C THR A 146 26.02 -26.55 -37.28
N THR A 147 27.10 -25.80 -37.15
CA THR A 147 27.41 -24.98 -35.98
C THR A 147 27.52 -23.53 -36.42
N GLN A 148 26.83 -22.62 -35.72
CA GLN A 148 26.86 -21.21 -36.09
C GLN A 148 26.64 -20.28 -34.90
N LEU A 149 27.18 -19.07 -35.01
CA LEU A 149 26.79 -17.92 -34.19
C LEU A 149 25.78 -17.09 -34.99
N ASN A 150 24.70 -16.76 -34.32
CA ASN A 150 23.64 -15.90 -34.87
C ASN A 150 23.64 -14.57 -34.10
N VAL A 151 23.73 -13.46 -34.79
CA VAL A 151 23.50 -12.12 -34.23
C VAL A 151 22.20 -11.60 -34.75
N SER A 152 21.31 -11.10 -33.88
CA SER A 152 20.05 -10.47 -34.25
C SER A 152 19.94 -9.11 -33.60
N TYR A 153 19.58 -8.09 -34.37
CA TYR A 153 19.38 -6.73 -33.90
C TYR A 153 18.19 -6.07 -34.57
N THR A 154 17.29 -5.50 -33.76
CA THR A 154 16.14 -4.73 -34.23
C THR A 154 16.31 -3.27 -33.80
N PRO A 155 16.81 -2.38 -34.65
CA PRO A 155 16.95 -0.97 -34.33
C PRO A 155 15.57 -0.34 -34.06
N ASP A 156 15.47 0.37 -32.94
CA ASP A 156 14.22 1.00 -32.46
C ASP A 156 13.95 2.34 -33.17
N VAL A 157 13.68 2.26 -34.48
CA VAL A 157 13.51 3.44 -35.35
C VAL A 157 12.29 4.28 -34.96
N PHE A 158 11.18 3.64 -34.58
CA PHE A 158 9.93 4.29 -34.23
C PHE A 158 9.69 4.41 -32.71
N GLY A 159 10.65 4.00 -31.90
CA GLY A 159 10.59 4.15 -30.46
C GLY A 159 9.69 3.15 -29.73
N GLY A 160 9.32 2.04 -30.37
CA GLY A 160 8.47 1.01 -29.75
C GLY A 160 9.12 0.38 -28.52
N THR A 161 10.42 0.06 -28.60
CA THR A 161 11.20 -0.47 -27.47
C THR A 161 11.40 0.60 -26.40
N ARG A 162 11.69 1.85 -26.76
CA ARG A 162 11.79 2.97 -25.81
C ARG A 162 10.49 3.22 -25.08
N ARG A 163 9.31 3.17 -25.74
CA ARG A 163 7.99 3.27 -25.10
C ARG A 163 7.68 2.08 -24.21
N SER A 164 8.16 0.88 -24.56
CA SER A 164 8.05 -0.29 -23.69
C SER A 164 8.89 -0.13 -22.42
N ILE A 165 10.10 0.37 -22.54
CA ILE A 165 10.96 0.70 -21.36
C ILE A 165 10.31 1.78 -20.51
N GLU A 166 9.80 2.87 -21.12
CA GLU A 166 9.09 3.93 -20.41
C GLU A 166 7.89 3.38 -19.62
N ALA A 167 7.11 2.47 -20.20
CA ALA A 167 6.01 1.82 -19.51
C ALA A 167 6.49 1.00 -18.30
N LEU A 168 7.58 0.26 -18.42
CA LEU A 168 8.16 -0.54 -17.35
C LEU A 168 8.81 0.33 -16.25
N VAL A 169 9.45 1.43 -16.61
CA VAL A 169 9.97 2.42 -15.65
C VAL A 169 8.81 3.03 -14.85
N ALA A 170 7.72 3.38 -15.50
CA ALA A 170 6.52 3.86 -14.81
C ALA A 170 5.89 2.77 -13.90
N GLN A 171 5.93 1.48 -14.29
CA GLN A 171 5.52 0.37 -13.43
C GLN A 171 6.48 0.15 -12.25
N GLU A 172 7.79 0.34 -12.43
CA GLU A 172 8.74 0.34 -11.31
C GLU A 172 8.42 1.46 -10.33
N GLU A 173 8.16 2.67 -10.82
CA GLU A 173 7.73 3.80 -10.00
C GLU A 173 6.43 3.49 -9.25
N GLN A 174 5.47 2.84 -9.90
CA GLN A 174 4.24 2.37 -9.25
C GLN A 174 4.56 1.42 -8.09
N GLN A 175 5.43 0.42 -8.30
CA GLN A 175 5.83 -0.53 -7.24
C GLN A 175 6.57 0.16 -6.10
N ARG A 176 7.37 1.17 -6.37
CA ARG A 176 8.02 2.00 -5.34
C ARG A 176 6.97 2.68 -4.44
N PHE A 177 5.96 3.30 -5.03
CA PHE A 177 4.90 3.93 -4.23
C PHE A 177 3.97 2.93 -3.53
N LEU A 178 3.78 1.74 -4.09
CA LEU A 178 3.07 0.65 -3.41
C LEU A 178 3.86 0.13 -2.19
N LEU A 179 5.19 0.12 -2.24
CA LEU A 179 6.03 -0.16 -1.07
C LEU A 179 5.82 0.89 0.02
N GLU A 180 5.80 2.18 -0.32
CA GLU A 180 5.53 3.26 0.64
C GLU A 180 4.10 3.19 1.21
N ALA A 181 3.12 2.81 0.38
CA ALA A 181 1.75 2.57 0.85
C ALA A 181 1.67 1.39 1.83
N THR A 182 2.43 0.33 1.57
CA THR A 182 2.52 -0.85 2.47
C THR A 182 3.17 -0.46 3.80
N TYR A 183 4.25 0.31 3.76
CA TYR A 183 4.91 0.86 4.95
C TYR A 183 3.95 1.71 5.79
N LEU A 184 3.23 2.63 5.15
CA LEU A 184 2.25 3.50 5.80
C LEU A 184 1.10 2.68 6.41
N THR A 185 0.58 1.71 5.69
CA THR A 185 -0.50 0.84 6.14
C THR A 185 -0.07 0.01 7.35
N LEU A 186 1.12 -0.59 7.31
CA LEU A 186 1.67 -1.37 8.42
C LEU A 186 1.83 -0.52 9.69
N THR A 187 2.46 0.67 9.57
CA THR A 187 2.68 1.55 10.72
C THR A 187 1.38 2.11 11.29
N SER A 188 0.40 2.43 10.43
CA SER A 188 -0.92 2.89 10.85
C SER A 188 -1.73 1.79 11.52
N ASN A 189 -1.71 0.56 10.98
CA ASN A 189 -2.37 -0.58 11.61
C ASN A 189 -1.77 -0.92 12.97
N LEU A 190 -0.43 -0.86 13.12
CA LEU A 190 0.23 -1.06 14.42
C LEU A 190 -0.16 0.00 15.44
N ALA A 191 -0.14 1.28 15.05
CA ALA A 191 -0.53 2.37 15.95
C ALA A 191 -2.01 2.27 16.34
N GLY A 192 -2.90 2.00 15.36
CA GLY A 192 -4.32 1.78 15.62
C GLY A 192 -4.57 0.58 16.51
N ALA A 193 -3.87 -0.54 16.27
CA ALA A 193 -3.97 -1.74 17.10
C ALA A 193 -3.46 -1.53 18.53
N ALA A 194 -2.40 -0.74 18.72
CA ALA A 194 -1.91 -0.36 20.06
C ALA A 194 -2.92 0.52 20.81
N VAL A 195 -3.56 1.46 20.12
CA VAL A 195 -4.65 2.28 20.71
C VAL A 195 -5.84 1.41 21.08
N GLN A 196 -6.21 0.45 20.24
CA GLN A 196 -7.31 -0.48 20.53
C GLN A 196 -6.99 -1.42 21.71
N GLU A 197 -5.77 -1.93 21.83
CA GLU A 197 -5.33 -2.69 23.03
C GLU A 197 -5.48 -1.81 24.28
N ALA A 198 -5.01 -0.57 24.21
CA ALA A 198 -5.10 0.37 25.33
C ALA A 198 -6.57 0.69 25.71
N SER A 199 -7.46 0.81 24.72
CA SER A 199 -8.90 0.98 24.91
C SER A 199 -9.52 -0.21 25.64
N LEU A 200 -9.26 -1.44 25.15
CA LEU A 200 -9.78 -2.67 25.74
C LEU A 200 -9.31 -2.87 27.18
N ARG A 201 -8.05 -2.57 27.48
CA ARG A 201 -7.54 -2.60 28.86
C ARG A 201 -8.25 -1.60 29.75
N GLY A 202 -8.51 -0.39 29.23
CA GLY A 202 -9.27 0.62 29.95
C GLY A 202 -10.71 0.17 30.25
N GLN A 203 -11.37 -0.46 29.28
CA GLN A 203 -12.72 -1.01 29.44
C GLN A 203 -12.74 -2.18 30.44
N ILE A 204 -11.77 -3.11 30.36
CA ILE A 204 -11.64 -4.22 31.30
C ILE A 204 -11.44 -3.69 32.73
N ALA A 205 -10.49 -2.78 32.94
CA ALA A 205 -10.24 -2.20 34.26
C ALA A 205 -11.44 -1.42 34.82
N ALA A 206 -12.23 -0.78 33.96
CA ALA A 206 -13.49 -0.13 34.33
C ALA A 206 -14.54 -1.18 34.76
N THR A 207 -14.73 -2.23 33.95
CA THR A 207 -15.68 -3.31 34.22
C THR A 207 -15.32 -4.07 35.51
N GLU A 208 -14.04 -4.40 35.71
CA GLU A 208 -13.58 -5.05 36.96
C GLU A 208 -13.84 -4.19 38.21
N ARG A 209 -13.66 -2.87 38.10
CA ARG A 209 -13.99 -1.93 39.18
C ARG A 209 -15.49 -1.93 39.51
N ILE A 210 -16.32 -1.95 38.45
CA ILE A 210 -17.76 -2.01 38.59
C ILE A 210 -18.18 -3.33 39.26
N ILE A 211 -17.66 -4.47 38.79
CA ILE A 211 -17.91 -5.79 39.40
C ILE A 211 -17.56 -5.79 40.91
N LYS A 212 -16.42 -5.17 41.26
CA LYS A 212 -16.05 -5.05 42.67
C LYS A 212 -17.11 -4.27 43.49
N ILE A 213 -17.55 -3.12 42.97
CA ILE A 213 -18.57 -2.28 43.58
C ILE A 213 -19.90 -3.05 43.75
N GLU A 214 -20.32 -3.78 42.72
CA GLU A 214 -21.56 -4.56 42.74
C GLU A 214 -21.50 -5.73 43.71
N ARG A 215 -20.34 -6.38 43.90
CA ARG A 215 -20.13 -7.43 44.89
C ARG A 215 -20.19 -6.88 46.31
N GLU A 216 -19.49 -5.77 46.60
CA GLU A 216 -19.54 -5.11 47.90
C GLU A 216 -20.98 -4.73 48.28
N LEU A 217 -21.77 -4.24 47.34
CA LEU A 217 -23.17 -3.93 47.56
C LEU A 217 -24.01 -5.19 47.78
N LEU A 218 -23.81 -6.25 47.02
CA LEU A 218 -24.52 -7.52 47.22
C LEU A 218 -24.28 -8.07 48.62
N ASP A 219 -23.07 -8.01 49.09
CA ASP A 219 -22.72 -8.45 50.45
C ASP A 219 -23.42 -7.59 51.55
N LEU A 220 -23.49 -6.27 51.31
CA LEU A 220 -24.25 -5.36 52.21
C LEU A 220 -25.74 -5.72 52.24
N LEU A 221 -26.36 -5.92 51.08
CA LEU A 221 -27.77 -6.27 50.99
C LEU A 221 -28.08 -7.64 51.62
N ARG A 222 -27.24 -8.62 51.48
CA ARG A 222 -27.34 -9.93 52.16
C ARG A 222 -27.32 -9.80 53.68
N ASN A 223 -26.45 -8.94 54.22
CA ASN A 223 -26.38 -8.66 55.62
C ASN A 223 -27.66 -7.95 56.12
N GLN A 224 -28.18 -6.97 55.41
CA GLN A 224 -29.42 -6.26 55.70
C GLN A 224 -30.64 -7.21 55.67
N ARG A 225 -30.68 -8.13 54.68
CA ARG A 225 -31.74 -9.16 54.67
C ARG A 225 -31.67 -10.08 55.86
N THR A 226 -30.47 -10.53 56.28
CA THR A 226 -30.30 -11.36 57.46
C THR A 226 -30.77 -10.65 58.71
N ALA A 227 -30.61 -9.32 58.77
CA ALA A 227 -31.16 -8.47 59.83
C ALA A 227 -32.67 -8.15 59.71
N GLY A 228 -33.34 -8.66 58.66
CA GLY A 228 -34.79 -8.43 58.41
C GLY A 228 -35.13 -7.02 57.92
N GLN A 229 -34.14 -6.26 57.41
CA GLN A 229 -34.33 -4.86 57.00
C GLN A 229 -34.80 -4.68 55.55
N ILE A 230 -34.56 -5.67 54.66
CA ILE A 230 -34.96 -5.65 53.27
C ILE A 230 -35.55 -6.96 52.81
N ALA A 231 -36.24 -6.94 51.64
CA ALA A 231 -36.86 -8.12 51.06
C ALA A 231 -35.86 -8.98 50.26
N GLU A 232 -36.18 -10.28 50.10
CA GLU A 232 -35.42 -11.20 49.20
C GLU A 232 -35.33 -10.67 47.80
N SER A 233 -36.40 -10.01 47.27
CA SER A 233 -36.43 -9.44 45.97
C SER A 233 -35.29 -8.46 45.70
N ASP A 234 -34.86 -7.67 46.67
CA ASP A 234 -33.82 -6.67 46.52
C ASP A 234 -32.43 -7.34 46.36
N VAL A 235 -32.22 -8.45 47.05
CA VAL A 235 -30.99 -9.28 46.90
C VAL A 235 -30.93 -9.93 45.54
N VAL A 236 -32.06 -10.53 45.09
CA VAL A 236 -32.13 -11.21 43.75
C VAL A 236 -31.93 -10.22 42.58
N VAL A 237 -32.49 -9.01 42.72
CA VAL A 237 -32.26 -7.95 41.69
C VAL A 237 -30.75 -7.57 41.63
N GLN A 238 -30.09 -7.46 42.79
CA GLN A 238 -28.63 -7.18 42.80
C GLN A 238 -27.82 -8.35 42.29
N GLU A 239 -28.18 -9.59 42.55
CA GLU A 239 -27.50 -10.78 42.01
C GLU A 239 -27.61 -10.79 40.48
N ALA A 240 -28.79 -10.45 39.92
CA ALA A 240 -29.00 -10.32 38.47
C ALA A 240 -28.17 -9.17 37.88
N ALA A 241 -28.07 -8.02 38.57
CA ALA A 241 -27.25 -6.89 38.16
C ALA A 241 -25.75 -7.25 38.09
N LEU A 242 -25.24 -7.89 39.14
CA LEU A 242 -23.86 -8.38 39.18
C LEU A 242 -23.59 -9.36 38.04
N ALA A 243 -24.43 -10.35 37.84
CA ALA A 243 -24.29 -11.33 36.75
C ALA A 243 -24.32 -10.67 35.37
N GLN A 244 -25.15 -9.63 35.18
CA GLN A 244 -25.20 -8.85 33.96
C GLN A 244 -23.89 -8.10 33.66
N VAL A 245 -23.23 -7.56 34.67
CA VAL A 245 -21.93 -6.92 34.51
C VAL A 245 -20.84 -7.96 34.27
N GLU A 246 -20.84 -9.04 35.09
CA GLU A 246 -19.83 -10.11 34.96
C GLU A 246 -19.83 -10.74 33.57
N GLN A 247 -20.99 -10.93 32.93
CA GLN A 247 -21.07 -11.48 31.57
C GLN A 247 -20.41 -10.59 30.49
N THR A 248 -20.19 -9.28 30.75
CA THR A 248 -19.54 -8.38 29.80
C THR A 248 -18.02 -8.52 29.79
N LEU A 249 -17.43 -9.05 30.86
CA LEU A 249 -15.97 -9.16 31.02
C LEU A 249 -15.33 -10.20 30.07
N PRO A 250 -15.82 -11.43 29.91
CA PRO A 250 -15.21 -12.43 29.03
C PRO A 250 -15.13 -12.01 27.56
N PRO A 251 -16.14 -11.36 26.94
CA PRO A 251 -16.04 -10.80 25.59
C PRO A 251 -14.92 -9.78 25.45
N LEU A 252 -14.72 -8.88 26.43
CA LEU A 252 -13.64 -7.89 26.42
C LEU A 252 -12.27 -8.55 26.53
N GLN A 253 -12.14 -9.55 27.41
CA GLN A 253 -10.90 -10.34 27.55
C GLN A 253 -10.56 -11.10 26.25
N LYS A 254 -11.56 -11.69 25.60
CA LYS A 254 -11.39 -12.34 24.29
C LYS A 254 -10.91 -11.33 23.25
N GLN A 255 -11.55 -10.16 23.15
CA GLN A 255 -11.14 -9.11 22.22
C GLN A 255 -9.71 -8.63 22.48
N LEU A 256 -9.32 -8.50 23.77
CA LEU A 256 -7.95 -8.15 24.14
C LEU A 256 -6.95 -9.22 23.67
N ALA A 257 -7.27 -10.50 23.83
CA ALA A 257 -6.41 -11.58 23.36
C ALA A 257 -6.26 -11.53 21.83
N GLN A 258 -7.37 -11.40 21.10
CA GLN A 258 -7.37 -11.27 19.64
C GLN A 258 -6.57 -10.03 19.17
N GLN A 259 -6.67 -8.92 19.89
CA GLN A 259 -5.91 -7.71 19.56
C GLN A 259 -4.40 -7.91 19.77
N ARG A 260 -3.99 -8.67 20.77
CA ARG A 260 -2.58 -9.03 20.99
C ARG A 260 -2.07 -9.99 19.94
N ASP A 261 -2.90 -10.94 19.48
CA ASP A 261 -2.58 -11.84 18.36
C ASP A 261 -2.36 -11.03 17.06
N LEU A 262 -3.22 -10.04 16.81
CA LEU A 262 -3.06 -9.12 15.67
C LEU A 262 -1.74 -8.32 15.75
N LEU A 263 -1.42 -7.77 16.92
CA LEU A 263 -0.16 -7.04 17.12
C LEU A 263 1.07 -7.93 16.91
N ALA A 264 1.02 -9.19 17.34
CA ALA A 264 2.08 -10.17 17.09
C ALA A 264 2.26 -10.44 15.59
N ALA A 265 1.16 -10.68 14.88
CA ALA A 265 1.17 -10.90 13.43
C ALA A 265 1.69 -9.68 12.65
N LEU A 266 1.21 -8.48 12.98
CA LEU A 266 1.70 -7.24 12.36
C LEU A 266 3.19 -7.00 12.63
N ALA A 267 3.70 -7.41 13.81
CA ALA A 267 5.11 -7.35 14.15
C ALA A 267 5.97 -8.46 13.49
N GLY A 268 5.38 -9.26 12.59
CA GLY A 268 6.06 -10.35 11.88
C GLY A 268 6.33 -11.58 12.74
N GLY A 269 5.62 -11.75 13.86
CA GLY A 269 5.72 -12.90 14.76
C GLY A 269 4.48 -13.77 14.76
N PHE A 270 4.54 -14.87 15.51
CA PHE A 270 3.39 -15.75 15.71
C PHE A 270 2.58 -15.33 16.95
N PRO A 271 1.27 -15.64 17.01
CA PRO A 271 0.46 -15.37 18.21
C PRO A 271 1.02 -15.98 19.52
N SER A 272 1.79 -17.08 19.41
CA SER A 272 2.52 -17.70 20.53
C SER A 272 3.67 -16.83 21.06
N ASP A 273 4.15 -15.87 20.28
CA ASP A 273 5.24 -14.99 20.68
C ASP A 273 4.75 -13.99 21.74
N ARG A 274 5.44 -13.95 22.86
CA ARG A 274 5.10 -12.97 23.90
C ARG A 274 5.56 -11.57 23.48
N LEU A 275 4.59 -10.71 23.18
CA LEU A 275 4.86 -9.28 23.03
C LEU A 275 5.18 -8.70 24.41
N SER A 276 6.37 -8.12 24.58
CA SER A 276 6.76 -7.42 25.81
C SER A 276 6.01 -6.10 25.99
N ALA A 277 5.61 -5.46 24.89
CA ALA A 277 4.87 -4.23 24.90
C ALA A 277 3.44 -4.44 25.44
N ARG A 278 3.03 -3.53 26.34
CA ARG A 278 1.68 -3.43 26.89
C ARG A 278 1.23 -1.98 26.73
N PHE A 279 0.10 -1.78 26.07
CA PHE A 279 -0.38 -0.44 25.80
C PHE A 279 -1.52 -0.06 26.74
N GLU A 280 -1.41 1.13 27.30
CA GLU A 280 -2.43 1.79 28.10
C GLU A 280 -2.59 3.23 27.61
N LEU A 281 -3.82 3.78 27.61
CA LEU A 281 -4.05 5.14 27.11
C LEU A 281 -3.23 6.19 27.89
N ALA A 282 -2.91 5.92 29.14
CA ALA A 282 -2.06 6.79 29.97
C ALA A 282 -0.59 6.81 29.52
N SER A 283 -0.12 5.75 28.83
CA SER A 283 1.25 5.66 28.31
C SER A 283 1.41 6.29 26.91
N LEU A 284 0.32 6.68 26.27
CA LEU A 284 0.30 7.36 24.98
C LEU A 284 0.06 8.86 25.19
N ARG A 285 0.78 9.70 24.47
CA ARG A 285 0.56 11.15 24.47
C ARG A 285 -0.08 11.57 23.17
N LEU A 286 -1.18 12.32 23.26
CA LEU A 286 -1.85 12.85 22.09
C LEU A 286 -1.07 14.06 21.55
N PRO A 287 -0.67 14.08 20.25
CA PRO A 287 -0.02 15.22 19.64
C PRO A 287 -0.90 16.49 19.73
N ARG A 288 -0.30 17.61 20.12
CA ARG A 288 -1.04 18.88 20.26
C ARG A 288 -1.20 19.62 18.95
N ASP A 289 -0.18 19.57 18.10
CA ASP A 289 -0.16 20.21 16.80
C ASP A 289 -0.36 19.16 15.72
N LEU A 290 -1.43 19.30 14.96
CA LEU A 290 -1.80 18.40 13.89
C LEU A 290 -1.51 19.08 12.55
N PRO A 291 -0.71 18.44 11.67
CA PRO A 291 -0.45 18.96 10.33
C PRO A 291 -1.73 18.99 9.51
N VAL A 292 -1.89 20.01 8.70
CA VAL A 292 -2.90 20.06 7.64
C VAL A 292 -2.19 20.49 6.36
N SER A 293 -1.97 19.52 5.47
CA SER A 293 -1.38 19.77 4.16
C SER A 293 -2.30 20.64 3.30
N LEU A 294 -1.70 21.42 2.41
CA LEU A 294 -2.47 22.08 1.34
C LEU A 294 -3.06 21.02 0.41
N PRO A 295 -4.29 21.20 -0.11
CA PRO A 295 -4.92 20.26 -1.03
C PRO A 295 -4.03 19.83 -2.21
N ALA A 296 -3.33 20.77 -2.84
CA ALA A 296 -2.41 20.48 -3.94
C ALA A 296 -1.23 19.59 -3.54
N LYS A 297 -0.67 19.78 -2.33
CA LYS A 297 0.43 18.94 -1.83
C LYS A 297 0.00 17.52 -1.49
N LEU A 298 -1.26 17.30 -1.12
CA LEU A 298 -1.76 15.97 -0.77
C LEU A 298 -1.57 14.99 -1.92
N VAL A 299 -1.79 15.43 -3.16
CA VAL A 299 -1.62 14.60 -4.37
C VAL A 299 -0.17 14.13 -4.54
N GLU A 300 0.80 14.97 -4.16
CA GLU A 300 2.22 14.64 -4.21
C GLU A 300 2.68 13.78 -3.01
N GLN A 301 1.99 13.92 -1.88
CA GLN A 301 2.38 13.28 -0.61
C GLN A 301 1.78 11.89 -0.41
N ARG A 302 0.65 11.57 -1.04
CA ARG A 302 0.01 10.27 -0.85
C ARG A 302 0.59 9.20 -1.77
N PRO A 303 1.10 8.08 -1.20
CA PRO A 303 1.72 7.03 -2.00
C PRO A 303 0.74 6.34 -2.95
N ASP A 304 -0.54 6.16 -2.54
CA ASP A 304 -1.58 5.56 -3.38
C ASP A 304 -1.93 6.42 -4.59
N VAL A 305 -1.96 7.74 -4.43
CA VAL A 305 -2.17 8.70 -5.53
C VAL A 305 -0.98 8.69 -6.49
N ARG A 306 0.24 8.67 -5.96
CA ARG A 306 1.48 8.58 -6.77
C ARG A 306 1.55 7.24 -7.52
N ALA A 307 1.18 6.13 -6.91
CA ALA A 307 1.10 4.83 -7.58
C ALA A 307 0.07 4.84 -8.73
N ALA A 308 -1.10 5.45 -8.52
CA ALA A 308 -2.12 5.59 -9.56
C ALA A 308 -1.66 6.50 -10.71
N GLN A 309 -0.89 7.56 -10.42
CA GLN A 309 -0.28 8.44 -11.42
C GLN A 309 0.76 7.69 -12.26
N ALA A 310 1.61 6.89 -11.63
CA ALA A 310 2.61 6.07 -12.32
C ALA A 310 1.94 5.00 -13.22
N ASN A 311 0.85 4.39 -12.77
CA ASN A 311 0.05 3.49 -13.59
C ASN A 311 -0.57 4.19 -14.82
N LEU A 312 -1.05 5.42 -14.66
CA LEU A 312 -1.54 6.25 -15.77
C LEU A 312 -0.43 6.54 -16.79
N HIS A 313 0.78 6.85 -16.32
CA HIS A 313 1.96 7.04 -17.17
C HIS A 313 2.28 5.77 -17.96
N ALA A 314 2.34 4.61 -17.31
CA ALA A 314 2.59 3.33 -17.96
C ALA A 314 1.55 3.04 -19.07
N ALA A 315 0.27 3.25 -18.77
CA ALA A 315 -0.81 3.08 -19.76
C ALA A 315 -0.66 4.04 -20.96
N GLY A 316 -0.20 5.27 -20.73
CA GLY A 316 0.09 6.25 -21.79
C GLY A 316 1.22 5.79 -22.72
N ALA A 317 2.32 5.29 -22.16
CA ALA A 317 3.44 4.77 -22.93
C ALA A 317 3.07 3.56 -23.79
N LEU A 318 2.18 2.67 -23.28
CA LEU A 318 1.70 1.51 -24.01
C LEU A 318 0.87 1.86 -25.26
N ILE A 319 0.27 3.05 -25.34
CA ILE A 319 -0.33 3.55 -26.60
C ILE A 319 0.76 3.69 -27.67
N GLY A 320 1.92 4.25 -27.29
CA GLY A 320 3.06 4.38 -28.21
C GLY A 320 3.56 3.02 -28.72
N VAL A 321 3.63 2.01 -27.85
CA VAL A 321 3.97 0.63 -28.23
C VAL A 321 2.96 0.08 -29.25
N ALA A 322 1.66 0.26 -29.02
CA ALA A 322 0.62 -0.22 -29.91
C ALA A 322 0.66 0.48 -31.30
N ILE A 323 1.00 1.77 -31.32
CA ILE A 323 1.20 2.53 -32.57
C ILE A 323 2.45 2.02 -33.31
N ALA A 324 3.59 1.85 -32.59
CA ALA A 324 4.84 1.37 -33.19
C ALA A 324 4.68 0.00 -33.85
N ASN A 325 3.90 -0.90 -33.28
CA ASN A 325 3.61 -2.22 -33.84
C ASN A 325 2.84 -2.20 -35.20
N ARG A 326 2.34 -1.06 -35.60
CA ARG A 326 1.69 -0.86 -36.94
C ARG A 326 2.66 -0.33 -37.98
N LEU A 327 3.84 0.09 -37.61
CA LEU A 327 4.87 0.68 -38.43
C LEU A 327 5.86 -0.40 -38.92
N PRO A 328 6.71 -0.08 -39.95
CA PRO A 328 7.69 -1.03 -40.46
C PRO A 328 8.65 -1.47 -39.35
N ASN A 329 8.89 -2.77 -39.25
CA ASN A 329 9.94 -3.34 -38.38
C ASN A 329 11.18 -3.65 -39.25
N ILE A 330 12.35 -3.20 -38.76
CA ILE A 330 13.64 -3.45 -39.41
C ILE A 330 14.39 -4.44 -38.53
N THR A 331 14.81 -5.57 -39.11
CA THR A 331 15.62 -6.59 -38.41
C THR A 331 16.92 -6.80 -39.18
N LEU A 332 18.04 -6.72 -38.50
CA LEU A 332 19.37 -7.03 -39.00
C LEU A 332 19.80 -8.36 -38.37
N THR A 333 20.18 -9.32 -39.23
CA THR A 333 20.70 -10.60 -38.78
C THR A 333 22.08 -10.86 -39.42
N ALA A 334 22.98 -11.46 -38.65
CA ALA A 334 24.22 -11.97 -39.17
C ALA A 334 24.44 -13.39 -38.63
N ALA A 335 24.88 -14.27 -39.48
CA ALA A 335 25.25 -15.63 -39.12
C ALA A 335 26.66 -15.94 -39.63
N ALA A 336 27.48 -16.62 -38.83
CA ALA A 336 28.78 -17.15 -39.24
C ALA A 336 28.96 -18.54 -38.59
N GLY A 337 29.42 -19.49 -39.37
CA GLY A 337 29.59 -20.85 -38.89
C GLY A 337 30.16 -21.80 -39.88
N SER A 338 29.97 -23.09 -39.63
CA SER A 338 30.42 -24.18 -40.49
C SER A 338 29.29 -25.21 -40.67
N THR A 339 29.23 -25.80 -41.85
CA THR A 339 28.29 -26.85 -42.19
C THR A 339 28.97 -27.99 -42.96
N ALA A 340 28.70 -29.24 -42.60
CA ALA A 340 29.29 -30.40 -43.24
C ALA A 340 28.35 -31.63 -43.17
N PRO A 341 28.50 -32.59 -44.16
CA PRO A 341 27.71 -33.81 -44.13
C PRO A 341 28.17 -34.83 -43.08
N ALA A 342 29.35 -34.68 -42.50
CA ALA A 342 29.91 -35.51 -41.44
C ALA A 342 30.47 -34.65 -40.32
N ILE A 343 30.34 -35.10 -39.06
CA ILE A 343 30.72 -34.31 -37.89
C ILE A 343 32.23 -34.05 -37.80
N ASP A 344 33.03 -35.01 -38.30
CA ASP A 344 34.49 -34.91 -38.36
C ASP A 344 34.98 -33.90 -39.40
N GLN A 345 34.13 -33.50 -40.35
CA GLN A 345 34.39 -32.54 -41.39
C GLN A 345 33.89 -31.10 -41.03
N LEU A 346 33.22 -30.96 -39.89
CA LEU A 346 32.52 -29.72 -39.54
C LEU A 346 33.45 -28.49 -39.50
N PHE A 347 34.71 -28.68 -39.13
CA PHE A 347 35.73 -27.60 -39.10
C PHE A 347 36.81 -27.77 -40.18
N ALA A 348 36.56 -28.57 -41.22
CA ALA A 348 37.45 -28.69 -42.34
C ALA A 348 37.44 -27.44 -43.22
N SER A 349 38.54 -27.22 -43.95
CA SER A 349 38.60 -26.11 -44.92
C SER A 349 37.48 -26.21 -45.97
N GLY A 350 36.72 -25.13 -46.13
CA GLY A 350 35.60 -25.06 -47.09
C GLY A 350 34.22 -25.40 -46.51
N SER A 351 34.14 -25.71 -45.19
CA SER A 351 32.85 -25.86 -44.48
C SER A 351 32.29 -24.54 -43.95
N GLU A 352 33.07 -23.48 -43.99
CA GLU A 352 32.74 -22.17 -43.46
C GLU A 352 31.70 -21.42 -44.28
N PHE A 353 30.83 -20.70 -43.59
CA PHE A 353 29.86 -19.80 -44.23
C PHE A 353 29.62 -18.55 -43.37
N TRP A 354 29.20 -17.48 -43.97
CA TRP A 354 28.64 -16.33 -43.32
C TRP A 354 27.52 -15.68 -44.14
N ALA A 355 26.59 -15.02 -43.44
CA ALA A 355 25.52 -14.26 -44.10
C ALA A 355 25.17 -13.02 -43.28
N ILE A 356 24.88 -11.91 -43.94
CA ILE A 356 24.33 -10.70 -43.30
C ILE A 356 23.04 -10.36 -44.06
N THR A 357 21.94 -10.22 -43.31
CA THR A 357 20.63 -9.96 -43.92
C THR A 357 19.95 -8.77 -43.20
N GLY A 358 19.47 -7.82 -43.96
CA GLY A 358 18.58 -6.75 -43.51
C GLY A 358 17.15 -7.00 -44.03
N THR A 359 16.20 -7.09 -43.11
CA THR A 359 14.79 -7.32 -43.48
C THR A 359 13.95 -6.14 -42.99
N VAL A 360 13.07 -5.63 -43.85
CA VAL A 360 12.04 -4.63 -43.52
C VAL A 360 10.66 -5.29 -43.68
N THR A 361 9.91 -5.37 -42.61
CA THR A 361 8.57 -5.97 -42.58
C THR A 361 7.53 -4.91 -42.24
N GLN A 362 6.63 -4.58 -43.18
CA GLN A 362 5.48 -3.70 -42.93
C GLN A 362 4.21 -4.51 -42.81
N PRO A 363 3.50 -4.46 -41.67
CA PRO A 363 2.16 -5.05 -41.58
C PRO A 363 1.17 -4.32 -42.49
N ILE A 364 0.61 -5.01 -43.48
CA ILE A 364 -0.36 -4.43 -44.40
C ILE A 364 -1.80 -4.78 -43.96
N PHE A 365 -2.05 -6.05 -43.67
CA PHE A 365 -3.37 -6.52 -43.28
C PHE A 365 -3.25 -7.66 -42.24
N HIS A 366 -3.83 -7.45 -41.07
CA HIS A 366 -3.84 -8.40 -39.96
C HIS A 366 -5.27 -8.63 -39.42
N GLY A 367 -6.28 -8.59 -40.31
CA GLY A 367 -7.68 -8.82 -39.91
C GLY A 367 -8.18 -7.83 -38.84
N GLY A 368 -7.67 -6.59 -38.83
CA GLY A 368 -8.04 -5.58 -37.83
C GLY A 368 -7.33 -5.68 -36.46
N THR A 369 -6.52 -6.74 -36.21
CA THR A 369 -5.91 -7.01 -34.91
C THR A 369 -5.08 -5.83 -34.36
N LEU A 370 -4.20 -5.25 -35.19
CA LEU A 370 -3.33 -4.15 -34.76
C LEU A 370 -4.11 -2.87 -34.47
N PHE A 371 -5.16 -2.60 -35.24
CA PHE A 371 -6.07 -1.47 -35.02
C PHE A 371 -6.81 -1.60 -33.68
N HIS A 372 -7.39 -2.78 -33.41
CA HIS A 372 -8.11 -3.00 -32.15
C HIS A 372 -7.18 -3.07 -30.93
N ARG A 373 -5.91 -3.48 -31.07
CA ARG A 373 -4.91 -3.38 -30.01
C ARG A 373 -4.60 -1.92 -29.65
N GLU A 374 -4.51 -1.02 -30.64
CA GLU A 374 -4.35 0.42 -30.36
C GLU A 374 -5.58 0.98 -29.63
N LEU A 375 -6.80 0.64 -30.08
CA LEU A 375 -8.02 1.07 -29.40
C LEU A 375 -8.10 0.53 -27.97
N ALA A 376 -7.69 -0.72 -27.74
CA ALA A 376 -7.62 -1.32 -26.41
C ALA A 376 -6.62 -0.57 -25.51
N ALA A 377 -5.43 -0.20 -26.02
CA ALA A 377 -4.45 0.59 -25.27
C ALA A 377 -5.01 1.98 -24.90
N LYS A 378 -5.72 2.66 -25.81
CA LYS A 378 -6.41 3.93 -25.53
C LYS A 378 -7.47 3.76 -24.44
N ALA A 379 -8.29 2.71 -24.50
CA ALA A 379 -9.30 2.42 -23.48
C ALA A 379 -8.66 2.10 -22.12
N THR A 380 -7.51 1.41 -22.09
CA THR A 380 -6.73 1.16 -20.87
C THR A 380 -6.22 2.46 -20.25
N PHE A 381 -5.78 3.41 -21.07
CA PHE A 381 -5.39 4.74 -20.60
C PHE A 381 -6.57 5.51 -19.99
N ASP A 382 -7.74 5.49 -20.66
CA ASP A 382 -8.96 6.12 -20.13
C ASP A 382 -9.40 5.48 -18.82
N GLN A 383 -9.28 4.16 -18.68
CA GLN A 383 -9.51 3.43 -17.44
C GLN A 383 -8.55 3.90 -16.33
N ALA A 384 -7.25 3.96 -16.61
CA ALA A 384 -6.24 4.40 -15.65
C ALA A 384 -6.48 5.86 -15.21
N LYS A 385 -6.90 6.74 -16.15
CA LYS A 385 -7.27 8.12 -15.86
C LYS A 385 -8.47 8.23 -14.91
N ALA A 386 -9.49 7.41 -15.10
CA ALA A 386 -10.65 7.35 -14.21
C ALA A 386 -10.27 6.82 -12.82
N GLN A 387 -9.43 5.79 -12.75
CA GLN A 387 -8.91 5.23 -11.50
C GLN A 387 -8.07 6.26 -10.73
N TYR A 388 -7.16 6.97 -11.40
CA TYR A 388 -6.40 8.07 -10.79
C TYR A 388 -7.33 9.10 -10.16
N ARG A 389 -8.34 9.58 -10.91
CA ARG A 389 -9.32 10.55 -10.40
C ARG A 389 -10.07 10.03 -9.19
N SER A 390 -10.49 8.76 -9.20
CA SER A 390 -11.18 8.10 -8.08
C SER A 390 -10.28 8.06 -6.83
N THR A 391 -9.00 7.68 -7.00
CA THR A 391 -8.02 7.65 -5.90
C THR A 391 -7.82 9.04 -5.30
N VAL A 392 -7.70 10.08 -6.12
CA VAL A 392 -7.59 11.47 -5.65
C VAL A 392 -8.82 11.87 -4.83
N ILE A 393 -10.04 11.60 -5.33
CA ILE A 393 -11.28 11.94 -4.60
C ILE A 393 -11.32 11.21 -3.24
N THR A 394 -11.00 9.92 -3.21
CA THR A 394 -10.93 9.13 -1.96
C THR A 394 -9.87 9.68 -1.00
N ALA A 395 -8.74 10.15 -1.52
CA ALA A 395 -7.70 10.77 -0.70
C ALA A 395 -8.21 12.03 0.01
N PHE A 396 -8.93 12.88 -0.70
CA PHE A 396 -9.55 14.08 -0.13
C PHE A 396 -10.63 13.75 0.89
N GLN A 397 -11.47 12.76 0.59
CA GLN A 397 -12.50 12.25 1.51
C GLN A 397 -11.85 11.78 2.81
N ASN A 398 -10.81 10.95 2.76
CA ASN A 398 -10.15 10.42 3.96
C ASN A 398 -9.62 11.54 4.88
N VAL A 399 -9.05 12.61 4.30
CA VAL A 399 -8.61 13.77 5.11
C VAL A 399 -9.80 14.52 5.70
N ALA A 400 -10.86 14.74 4.92
CA ALA A 400 -12.06 15.42 5.39
C ALA A 400 -12.72 14.65 6.55
N ASP A 401 -12.86 13.34 6.40
CA ASP A 401 -13.46 12.46 7.40
C ASP A 401 -12.63 12.47 8.70
N ALA A 402 -11.30 12.37 8.61
CA ALA A 402 -10.41 12.44 9.77
C ALA A 402 -10.48 13.78 10.50
N LEU A 403 -10.55 14.90 9.76
CA LEU A 403 -10.68 16.23 10.35
C LEU A 403 -12.02 16.42 11.07
N HIS A 404 -13.12 15.93 10.49
CA HIS A 404 -14.44 15.94 11.13
C HIS A 404 -14.48 15.06 12.37
N ALA A 405 -13.91 13.85 12.30
CA ALA A 405 -13.84 12.90 13.40
C ALA A 405 -13.08 13.50 14.60
N ILE A 406 -11.87 14.01 14.38
CA ILE A 406 -11.05 14.65 15.44
C ILE A 406 -11.80 15.79 16.14
N HIS A 407 -12.54 16.60 15.38
CA HIS A 407 -13.30 17.70 15.95
C HIS A 407 -14.49 17.20 16.78
N SER A 408 -15.27 16.26 16.25
CA SER A 408 -16.44 15.67 16.88
C SER A 408 -16.08 14.86 18.13
N ASP A 409 -15.00 14.08 18.08
CA ASP A 409 -14.55 13.27 19.19
C ASP A 409 -14.00 14.09 20.36
N ALA A 410 -13.43 15.26 20.09
CA ALA A 410 -13.06 16.18 21.16
C ALA A 410 -14.27 16.70 21.94
N VAL A 411 -15.37 17.01 21.24
CA VAL A 411 -16.66 17.40 21.86
C VAL A 411 -17.27 16.21 22.58
N ALA A 412 -17.26 15.02 21.96
CA ALA A 412 -17.79 13.79 22.57
C ALA A 412 -17.05 13.47 23.86
N LEU A 413 -15.70 13.56 23.89
CA LEU A 413 -14.92 13.37 25.11
C LEU A 413 -15.26 14.39 26.19
N GLN A 414 -15.44 15.68 25.84
CA GLN A 414 -15.85 16.70 26.79
C GLN A 414 -17.18 16.34 27.45
N LYS A 415 -18.16 15.88 26.65
CA LYS A 415 -19.47 15.46 27.15
C LYS A 415 -19.40 14.17 27.96
N ALA A 416 -18.56 13.21 27.56
CA ALA A 416 -18.36 11.97 28.29
C ALA A 416 -17.73 12.21 29.68
N VAL A 417 -16.76 13.13 29.80
CA VAL A 417 -16.21 13.55 31.11
C VAL A 417 -17.28 14.19 31.99
N ALA A 418 -18.07 15.11 31.43
CA ALA A 418 -19.16 15.75 32.18
C ALA A 418 -20.21 14.74 32.64
N SER A 419 -20.57 13.76 31.77
CA SER A 419 -21.50 12.68 32.09
C SER A 419 -20.99 11.78 33.20
N GLU A 420 -19.72 11.36 33.13
CA GLU A 420 -19.10 10.49 34.14
C GLU A 420 -19.05 11.21 35.52
N HIS A 421 -18.65 12.47 35.56
CA HIS A 421 -18.63 13.24 36.80
C HIS A 421 -20.05 13.45 37.38
N ALA A 422 -21.05 13.69 36.55
CA ALA A 422 -22.44 13.85 37.02
C ALA A 422 -23.01 12.52 37.53
N ALA A 423 -22.79 11.44 36.79
CA ALA A 423 -23.23 10.10 37.15
C ALA A 423 -22.54 9.59 38.43
N GLY A 424 -21.23 9.86 38.58
CA GLY A 424 -20.49 9.55 39.80
C GLY A 424 -21.07 10.24 41.04
N ARG A 425 -21.31 11.56 40.94
CA ARG A 425 -21.97 12.31 42.02
C ARG A 425 -23.38 11.79 42.31
N SER A 426 -24.13 11.45 41.26
CA SER A 426 -25.49 10.86 41.45
C SER A 426 -25.44 9.54 42.20
N LEU A 427 -24.47 8.68 41.87
CA LEU A 427 -24.25 7.41 42.56
C LEU A 427 -23.86 7.63 44.04
N ASP A 428 -22.96 8.57 44.35
CA ASP A 428 -22.57 8.87 45.71
C ASP A 428 -23.73 9.40 46.55
N ILE A 429 -24.58 10.25 45.97
CA ILE A 429 -25.82 10.74 46.62
C ILE A 429 -26.78 9.59 46.84
N ALA A 430 -27.02 8.74 45.84
CA ALA A 430 -27.92 7.61 45.94
C ALA A 430 -27.49 6.62 47.03
N ARG A 431 -26.17 6.34 47.14
CA ARG A 431 -25.61 5.49 48.22
C ARG A 431 -25.93 6.05 49.61
N ARG A 432 -25.65 7.34 49.86
CA ARG A 432 -25.88 8.01 51.12
C ARG A 432 -27.37 8.02 51.47
N ARG A 433 -28.27 8.31 50.50
CA ARG A 433 -29.69 8.28 50.73
C ARG A 433 -30.23 6.88 51.00
N MET A 434 -29.67 5.84 50.37
CA MET A 434 -29.99 4.45 50.68
C MET A 434 -29.56 4.07 52.11
N GLU A 435 -28.37 4.48 52.56
CA GLU A 435 -27.85 4.29 53.93
C GLU A 435 -28.77 4.95 54.98
N LEU A 436 -29.39 6.11 54.63
CA LEU A 436 -30.31 6.85 55.49
C LEU A 436 -31.77 6.33 55.40
N GLY A 437 -32.04 5.36 54.54
CA GLY A 437 -33.40 4.85 54.32
C GLY A 437 -34.33 5.77 53.54
N ASP A 438 -33.78 6.82 52.86
CA ASP A 438 -34.54 7.86 52.15
C ASP A 438 -34.92 7.46 50.71
N ILE A 439 -34.24 6.48 50.12
CA ILE A 439 -34.58 5.86 48.85
C ILE A 439 -34.58 4.35 48.94
N ASN A 440 -35.37 3.74 48.05
CA ASN A 440 -35.34 2.29 47.87
C ASN A 440 -34.15 1.84 47.00
N TYR A 441 -33.92 0.53 47.01
CA TYR A 441 -32.83 -0.08 46.22
C TYR A 441 -32.90 0.26 44.71
N LEU A 442 -34.09 0.36 44.12
CA LEU A 442 -34.25 0.70 42.70
C LEU A 442 -33.63 2.05 42.33
N GLY A 443 -33.70 3.05 43.21
CA GLY A 443 -33.06 4.35 43.00
C GLY A 443 -31.52 4.27 42.95
N LEU A 444 -30.95 3.45 43.83
CA LEU A 444 -29.51 3.19 43.78
C LEU A 444 -29.10 2.40 42.53
N PHE A 445 -29.83 1.38 42.18
CA PHE A 445 -29.61 0.56 40.96
C PHE A 445 -29.57 1.40 39.68
N ILE A 446 -30.52 2.32 39.48
CA ILE A 446 -30.55 3.23 38.34
C ILE A 446 -29.31 4.13 38.30
N ALA A 447 -28.88 4.67 39.45
CA ALA A 447 -27.68 5.50 39.54
C ALA A 447 -26.43 4.72 39.20
N GLN A 448 -26.33 3.45 39.63
CA GLN A 448 -25.21 2.55 39.27
C GLN A 448 -25.15 2.26 37.78
N GLN A 449 -26.25 1.86 37.16
CA GLN A 449 -26.32 1.62 35.71
C GLN A 449 -25.88 2.86 34.92
N THR A 450 -26.35 4.04 35.32
CA THR A 450 -25.99 5.30 34.66
C THR A 450 -24.47 5.57 34.80
N TYR A 451 -23.90 5.33 35.97
CA TYR A 451 -22.45 5.49 36.17
C TYR A 451 -21.63 4.50 35.35
N GLN A 452 -22.04 3.22 35.30
CA GLN A 452 -21.38 2.19 34.50
C GLN A 452 -21.32 2.59 33.01
N GLN A 453 -22.46 3.02 32.46
CA GLN A 453 -22.52 3.47 31.07
C GLN A 453 -21.61 4.68 30.83
N ALA A 454 -21.59 5.65 31.73
CA ALA A 454 -20.76 6.85 31.60
C ALA A 454 -19.26 6.54 31.66
N VAL A 455 -18.82 5.62 32.53
CA VAL A 455 -17.39 5.20 32.62
C VAL A 455 -16.93 4.49 31.35
N LEU A 456 -17.75 3.58 30.80
CA LEU A 456 -17.43 2.88 29.55
C LEU A 456 -17.43 3.84 28.37
N ALA A 457 -18.40 4.76 28.28
CA ALA A 457 -18.44 5.79 27.26
C ALA A 457 -17.21 6.71 27.30
N LEU A 458 -16.72 7.07 28.50
CA LEU A 458 -15.51 7.84 28.69
C LEU A 458 -14.25 7.10 28.18
N ALA A 459 -14.16 5.80 28.46
CA ALA A 459 -13.03 4.98 28.00
C ALA A 459 -12.98 4.92 26.46
N LEU A 460 -14.13 4.72 25.82
CA LEU A 460 -14.28 4.71 24.36
C LEU A 460 -13.98 6.08 23.74
N ALA A 461 -14.51 7.17 24.30
CA ALA A 461 -14.28 8.51 23.78
C ALA A 461 -12.81 8.95 23.88
N LYS A 462 -12.09 8.50 24.90
CA LYS A 462 -10.63 8.70 24.99
C LYS A 462 -9.90 7.98 23.85
N ALA A 463 -10.22 6.73 23.61
CA ALA A 463 -9.56 5.93 22.59
C ALA A 463 -9.83 6.46 21.17
N ALA A 464 -11.06 6.89 20.88
CA ALA A 464 -11.46 7.44 19.58
C ALA A 464 -10.54 8.60 19.15
N ARG A 465 -10.22 9.54 20.04
CA ARG A 465 -9.31 10.65 19.73
C ARG A 465 -7.93 10.21 19.28
N TYR A 466 -7.38 9.15 19.87
CA TYR A 466 -6.08 8.62 19.44
C TYR A 466 -6.19 7.92 18.10
N ALA A 467 -7.26 7.13 17.89
CA ALA A 467 -7.50 6.43 16.64
C ALA A 467 -7.66 7.41 15.46
N ASP A 468 -8.44 8.49 15.63
CA ASP A 468 -8.65 9.48 14.57
C ASP A 468 -7.40 10.34 14.31
N THR A 469 -6.55 10.53 15.31
CA THR A 469 -5.23 11.16 15.09
C THR A 469 -4.33 10.26 14.24
N VAL A 470 -4.33 8.94 14.46
CA VAL A 470 -3.64 7.97 13.60
C VAL A 470 -4.22 7.99 12.18
N ALA A 471 -5.55 8.00 12.06
CA ALA A 471 -6.24 8.07 10.77
C ALA A 471 -5.89 9.36 9.98
N LEU A 472 -5.76 10.50 10.66
CA LEU A 472 -5.31 11.73 10.01
C LEU A 472 -3.88 11.61 9.47
N PHE A 473 -2.94 11.06 10.25
CA PHE A 473 -1.56 10.88 9.79
C PHE A 473 -1.47 9.94 8.60
N GLN A 474 -2.27 8.86 8.60
CA GLN A 474 -2.41 7.97 7.45
C GLN A 474 -3.00 8.70 6.23
N ALA A 475 -4.09 9.45 6.42
CA ALA A 475 -4.76 10.18 5.35
C ALA A 475 -3.85 11.25 4.70
N LEU A 476 -2.91 11.82 5.47
CA LEU A 476 -1.93 12.78 4.99
C LEU A 476 -0.70 12.14 4.34
N GLY A 477 -0.61 10.81 4.28
CA GLY A 477 0.48 10.09 3.62
C GLY A 477 1.64 9.69 4.51
N GLY A 478 1.57 9.89 5.85
CA GLY A 478 2.54 9.34 6.81
C GLY A 478 3.95 9.93 6.77
N GLY A 479 4.20 11.00 6.02
CA GLY A 479 5.52 11.68 6.02
C GLY A 479 6.66 10.90 5.36
N TRP A 480 6.37 9.91 4.49
CA TRP A 480 7.39 9.07 3.85
C TRP A 480 8.49 9.86 3.14
N TRP A 481 8.17 11.03 2.59
CA TRP A 481 9.12 11.94 1.91
C TRP A 481 10.17 12.56 2.84
N ASN A 482 9.98 12.45 4.15
CA ASN A 482 10.92 12.89 5.18
C ASN A 482 11.73 11.73 5.79
N ARG A 483 11.63 10.53 5.23
CA ARG A 483 12.42 9.38 5.65
C ARG A 483 13.78 9.39 4.97
N ALA A 484 14.83 9.10 5.74
CA ALA A 484 16.21 9.08 5.22
C ALA A 484 16.54 7.82 4.40
N ASP A 485 15.74 6.76 4.53
CA ASP A 485 15.93 5.48 3.86
C ASP A 485 15.19 5.37 2.52
N VAL A 486 14.42 6.39 2.14
CA VAL A 486 13.79 6.46 0.82
C VAL A 486 14.84 6.87 -0.22
N GLU A 487 15.16 5.94 -1.12
CA GLU A 487 16.08 6.24 -2.22
C GLU A 487 15.51 7.36 -3.12
N PRO A 488 16.30 8.41 -3.39
CA PRO A 488 15.89 9.42 -4.37
C PRO A 488 15.75 8.81 -5.76
N GLU A 489 14.89 9.38 -6.59
CA GLU A 489 14.74 8.98 -8.00
C GLU A 489 16.10 9.08 -8.70
N LYS A 490 16.70 7.94 -9.06
CA LYS A 490 17.86 7.92 -9.93
C LYS A 490 17.37 7.74 -11.37
N PRO A 491 17.68 8.66 -12.28
CA PRO A 491 17.44 8.42 -13.70
C PRO A 491 18.28 7.21 -14.13
N VAL A 492 17.63 6.21 -14.70
CA VAL A 492 18.29 5.02 -15.25
C VAL A 492 19.13 5.46 -16.45
N THR A 493 20.45 5.30 -16.39
CA THR A 493 21.38 5.64 -17.46
C THR A 493 21.86 4.39 -18.17
N ILE A 494 22.25 4.52 -19.45
CA ILE A 494 22.80 3.42 -20.25
C ILE A 494 24.06 2.80 -19.59
N GLY A 495 24.77 3.55 -18.74
CA GLY A 495 25.93 3.06 -17.98
C GLY A 495 25.61 2.01 -16.91
N ASP A 496 24.36 1.96 -16.45
CA ASP A 496 23.92 0.99 -15.42
C ASP A 496 23.77 -0.45 -15.97
N PHE A 497 23.91 -0.63 -17.32
CA PHE A 497 23.84 -1.95 -17.98
C PHE A 497 25.07 -2.82 -17.80
N PHE A 498 26.20 -2.24 -17.44
CA PHE A 498 27.50 -2.94 -17.43
C PHE A 498 28.09 -3.10 -16.03
N GLN A 499 27.32 -2.81 -14.99
CA GLN A 499 27.65 -3.07 -13.59
C GLN A 499 26.91 -4.31 -13.06
#